data_68aeeef3e188c13677825569af64abf0
#
_entry.id   68aeeef3e188c13677825569af64abf0
#
_cell.length_a   1.000
_cell.length_b   1.000
_cell.length_c   1.000
_cell.angle_alpha   90.00
_cell.angle_beta   90.00
_cell.angle_gamma   90.00
#
_symmetry.space_group_name_H-M   'P 1'
#
loop_
_entity.id
_entity.type
_entity.pdbx_description
1 polymer ?
#
loop_
_entity_poly.entity_id
_entity_poly.type
_entity_poly.pdbx_seq_one_letter_code
_entity_poly.pdbx_strand_id
1 'polypeptide(L)'
;MRLTLILLALLVSMSASAQDTRSDYLKLFDTNGDGRVSEAEYVAYMSQGFRNMDSNGDGIIETSELPGGRGRPITLQAYQDNLRRQFHRLDRHHHGYLNARELTAPPG
;
A
#
# COMPACT_ATOMS: atom_id res chain seq x y z
N MET A 1 26.47 -26.78 23.99
CA MET A 1 25.11 -26.57 24.54
C MET A 1 24.67 -25.12 24.45
N ARG A 2 25.48 -24.16 24.87
CA ARG A 2 25.10 -22.73 24.81
C ARG A 2 24.94 -22.22 23.39
N LEU A 3 25.74 -22.73 22.46
CA LEU A 3 25.67 -22.35 21.04
C LEU A 3 24.33 -22.75 20.39
N THR A 4 23.77 -23.87 20.81
CA THR A 4 22.49 -24.35 20.28
C THR A 4 21.33 -23.43 20.67
N LEU A 5 21.36 -22.94 21.91
CA LEU A 5 20.33 -22.00 22.41
C LEU A 5 20.39 -20.66 21.68
N ILE A 6 21.58 -20.16 21.35
CA ILE A 6 21.78 -18.92 20.62
C ILE A 6 21.22 -19.02 19.20
N LEU A 7 21.44 -20.18 18.54
CA LEU A 7 20.90 -20.43 17.21
C LEU A 7 19.38 -20.42 17.18
N LEU A 8 18.74 -21.02 18.19
CA LEU A 8 17.28 -21.00 18.31
C LEU A 8 16.72 -19.58 18.46
N ALA A 9 17.39 -18.77 19.26
CA ALA A 9 16.97 -17.38 19.47
C ALA A 9 17.03 -16.57 18.17
N LEU A 10 18.03 -16.80 17.33
CA LEU A 10 18.16 -16.14 16.03
C LEU A 10 17.03 -16.51 15.09
N LEU A 11 16.61 -17.76 15.06
CA LEU A 11 15.50 -18.20 14.20
C LEU A 11 14.18 -17.55 14.60
N VAL A 12 13.92 -17.44 15.90
CA VAL A 12 12.71 -16.77 16.42
C VAL A 12 12.72 -15.29 16.04
N SER A 13 13.86 -14.63 16.13
CA SER A 13 14.00 -13.22 15.76
C SER A 13 13.69 -12.98 14.28
N MET A 14 14.08 -13.88 13.38
CA MET A 14 13.80 -13.74 11.95
C MET A 14 12.31 -13.85 11.65
N SER A 15 11.58 -14.72 12.33
CA SER A 15 10.13 -14.85 12.17
C SER A 15 9.39 -13.60 12.64
N ALA A 16 9.81 -13.00 13.73
CA ALA A 16 9.24 -11.77 14.26
C ALA A 16 9.44 -10.60 13.28
N SER A 17 10.59 -10.51 12.65
CA SER A 17 10.90 -9.45 11.69
C SER A 17 9.95 -9.42 10.49
N ALA A 18 9.53 -10.57 9.97
CA ALA A 18 8.61 -10.65 8.84
C ALA A 18 7.23 -10.09 9.20
N GLN A 19 6.73 -10.39 10.39
CA GLN A 19 5.44 -9.87 10.88
C GLN A 19 5.51 -8.36 11.12
N ASP A 20 6.61 -7.89 11.69
CA ASP A 20 6.81 -6.46 11.95
C ASP A 20 6.81 -5.65 10.66
N THR A 21 7.39 -6.18 9.58
CA THR A 21 7.42 -5.51 8.28
C THR A 21 6.01 -5.28 7.72
N ARG A 22 5.13 -6.27 7.83
CA ARG A 22 3.73 -6.12 7.36
C ARG A 22 2.98 -5.10 8.20
N SER A 23 3.15 -5.13 9.51
CA SER A 23 2.53 -4.17 10.41
C SER A 23 3.02 -2.76 10.16
N ASP A 24 4.30 -2.58 9.90
CA ASP A 24 4.90 -1.29 9.60
C ASP A 24 4.35 -0.74 8.28
N TYR A 25 4.17 -1.58 7.28
CA TYR A 25 3.58 -1.16 6.01
C TYR A 25 2.14 -0.70 6.20
N LEU A 26 1.36 -1.44 6.98
CA LEU A 26 -0.03 -1.06 7.27
C LEU A 26 -0.11 0.29 7.96
N LYS A 27 0.82 0.59 8.88
CA LYS A 27 0.83 1.86 9.61
C LYS A 27 0.98 3.08 8.70
N LEU A 28 1.59 2.93 7.54
CA LEU A 28 1.72 4.01 6.58
C LEU A 28 0.36 4.48 6.06
N PHE A 29 -0.61 3.57 5.97
CA PHE A 29 -1.96 3.85 5.50
C PHE A 29 -2.91 4.20 6.63
N ASP A 30 -2.71 3.60 7.80
CA ASP A 30 -3.63 3.63 8.94
C ASP A 30 -3.45 4.93 9.73
N THR A 31 -4.14 5.98 9.32
CA THR A 31 -4.00 7.29 9.93
C THR A 31 -4.68 7.42 11.29
N ASN A 32 -5.72 6.60 11.54
CA ASN A 32 -6.45 6.66 12.82
C ASN A 32 -6.02 5.61 13.83
N GLY A 33 -5.06 4.74 13.48
CA GLY A 33 -4.50 3.78 14.42
C GLY A 33 -5.39 2.62 14.81
N ASP A 34 -6.41 2.29 13.98
CA ASP A 34 -7.35 1.22 14.31
C ASP A 34 -6.90 -0.17 13.86
N GLY A 35 -5.71 -0.28 13.27
CA GLY A 35 -5.17 -1.54 12.77
C GLY A 35 -5.78 -2.01 11.46
N ARG A 36 -6.53 -1.15 10.79
CA ARG A 36 -7.24 -1.44 9.53
C ARG A 36 -7.00 -0.32 8.55
N VAL A 37 -7.11 -0.66 7.27
CA VAL A 37 -7.01 0.34 6.20
C VAL A 37 -8.37 0.44 5.52
N SER A 38 -9.02 1.58 5.71
CA SER A 38 -10.29 1.89 5.03
C SER A 38 -10.03 2.22 3.56
N GLU A 39 -11.09 2.22 2.76
CA GLU A 39 -10.99 2.64 1.36
C GLU A 39 -10.44 4.06 1.25
N ALA A 40 -10.92 4.97 2.09
CA ALA A 40 -10.46 6.35 2.10
C ALA A 40 -8.98 6.46 2.45
N GLU A 41 -8.51 5.71 3.44
CA GLU A 41 -7.10 5.68 3.82
C GLU A 41 -6.23 5.10 2.70
N TYR A 42 -6.70 4.05 2.05
CA TYR A 42 -6.00 3.42 0.94
C TYR A 42 -5.82 4.39 -0.23
N VAL A 43 -6.92 5.03 -0.63
CA VAL A 43 -6.92 5.99 -1.73
C VAL A 43 -6.05 7.20 -1.39
N ALA A 44 -6.16 7.72 -0.16
CA ALA A 44 -5.37 8.88 0.26
C ALA A 44 -3.87 8.60 0.19
N TYR A 45 -3.44 7.47 0.71
CA TYR A 45 -2.01 7.12 0.70
C TYR A 45 -1.50 6.86 -0.72
N MET A 46 -2.23 6.06 -1.49
CA MET A 46 -1.79 5.68 -2.84
C MET A 46 -1.87 6.86 -3.82
N SER A 47 -2.68 7.87 -3.54
CA SER A 47 -2.77 9.07 -4.37
C SER A 47 -1.51 9.95 -4.29
N GLN A 48 -0.62 9.71 -3.34
CA GLN A 48 0.65 10.41 -3.26
C GLN A 48 1.50 10.18 -4.52
N GLY A 49 1.41 8.99 -5.12
CA GLY A 49 2.08 8.71 -6.39
C GLY A 49 1.62 9.64 -7.51
N PHE A 50 0.32 9.93 -7.57
CA PHE A 50 -0.23 10.87 -8.53
C PHE A 50 0.35 12.28 -8.30
N ARG A 51 0.35 12.74 -7.05
CA ARG A 51 0.84 14.09 -6.71
C ARG A 51 2.32 14.26 -7.04
N ASN A 52 3.10 13.20 -6.89
CA ASN A 52 4.52 13.23 -7.21
C ASN A 52 4.76 13.35 -8.71
N MET A 53 3.89 12.80 -9.54
CA MET A 53 4.00 12.88 -11.01
C MET A 53 3.38 14.16 -11.56
N ASP A 54 2.38 14.71 -10.90
CA ASP A 54 1.66 15.93 -11.33
C ASP A 54 2.47 17.15 -10.92
N SER A 55 3.45 17.49 -11.73
CA SER A 55 4.45 18.54 -11.41
C SER A 55 3.84 19.92 -11.25
N ASN A 56 2.80 20.25 -12.02
CA ASN A 56 2.17 21.55 -11.97
C ASN A 56 0.94 21.64 -11.07
N GLY A 57 0.52 20.51 -10.48
CA GLY A 57 -0.57 20.49 -9.52
C GLY A 57 -1.95 20.76 -10.10
N ASP A 58 -2.16 20.51 -11.39
CA ASP A 58 -3.44 20.81 -12.05
C ASP A 58 -4.47 19.68 -11.97
N GLY A 59 -4.14 18.56 -11.30
CA GLY A 59 -5.03 17.41 -11.19
C GLY A 59 -5.03 16.50 -12.41
N ILE A 60 -4.11 16.69 -13.33
CA ILE A 60 -3.95 15.88 -14.54
C ILE A 60 -2.47 15.57 -14.71
N ILE A 61 -2.16 14.27 -14.79
CA ILE A 61 -0.82 13.87 -15.23
C ILE A 61 -0.82 13.89 -16.74
N GLU A 62 -0.11 14.85 -17.31
CA GLU A 62 -0.01 14.99 -18.76
C GLU A 62 1.00 14.01 -19.33
N THR A 63 0.94 13.77 -20.64
CA THR A 63 1.81 12.80 -21.30
C THR A 63 3.29 13.04 -20.99
N SER A 64 3.70 14.31 -20.94
CA SER A 64 5.08 14.68 -20.65
C SER A 64 5.51 14.37 -19.22
N GLU A 65 4.54 14.26 -18.28
CA GLU A 65 4.79 13.96 -16.87
C GLU A 65 4.81 12.46 -16.61
N LEU A 66 4.35 11.64 -17.55
CA LEU A 66 4.36 10.18 -17.43
C LEU A 66 5.78 9.64 -17.63
N PRO A 67 6.10 8.49 -17.00
CA PRO A 67 7.39 7.84 -17.23
C PRO A 67 7.61 7.56 -18.70
N GLY A 68 8.78 7.97 -19.22
CA GLY A 68 9.13 7.86 -20.63
C GLY A 68 8.44 8.85 -21.55
N GLY A 69 7.64 9.77 -21.04
CA GLY A 69 6.96 10.79 -21.83
C GLY A 69 5.95 10.24 -22.82
N ARG A 70 5.37 9.09 -22.53
CA ARG A 70 4.39 8.39 -23.40
C ARG A 70 3.17 8.00 -22.62
N GLY A 71 2.04 7.88 -23.32
CA GLY A 71 0.79 7.45 -22.75
C GLY A 71 -0.25 8.56 -22.77
N ARG A 72 -1.46 8.20 -22.37
CA ARG A 72 -2.58 9.15 -22.29
C ARG A 72 -2.54 9.93 -20.99
N PRO A 73 -2.97 11.17 -20.98
CA PRO A 73 -3.12 11.91 -19.73
C PRO A 73 -4.05 11.16 -18.77
N ILE A 74 -3.75 11.27 -17.48
CA ILE A 74 -4.51 10.59 -16.43
C ILE A 74 -5.04 11.67 -15.48
N THR A 75 -6.36 11.69 -15.26
CA THR A 75 -6.95 12.60 -14.27
C THR A 75 -6.85 12.00 -12.88
N LEU A 76 -6.85 12.85 -11.86
CA LEU A 76 -6.87 12.40 -10.47
C LEU A 76 -8.08 11.50 -10.21
N GLN A 77 -9.25 11.86 -10.74
CA GLN A 77 -10.46 11.06 -10.55
C GLN A 77 -10.30 9.66 -11.13
N ALA A 78 -9.80 9.55 -12.37
CA ALA A 78 -9.58 8.23 -12.99
C ALA A 78 -8.56 7.40 -12.20
N TYR A 79 -7.50 8.04 -11.70
CA TYR A 79 -6.49 7.40 -10.88
C TYR A 79 -7.11 6.87 -9.58
N GLN A 80 -7.92 7.68 -8.90
CA GLN A 80 -8.58 7.28 -7.67
C GLN A 80 -9.62 6.21 -7.88
N ASP A 81 -10.35 6.23 -9.00
CA ASP A 81 -11.31 5.18 -9.34
C ASP A 81 -10.61 3.84 -9.54
N ASN A 82 -9.44 3.82 -10.15
CA ASN A 82 -8.61 2.63 -10.26
C ASN A 82 -8.17 2.11 -8.89
N LEU A 83 -7.79 3.01 -7.99
CA LEU A 83 -7.40 2.62 -6.63
C LEU A 83 -8.57 2.01 -5.86
N ARG A 84 -9.78 2.54 -6.03
CA ARG A 84 -10.98 1.98 -5.40
C ARG A 84 -11.26 0.57 -5.90
N ARG A 85 -11.14 0.34 -7.20
CA ARG A 85 -11.29 -1.01 -7.76
C ARG A 85 -10.23 -1.96 -7.22
N GLN A 86 -9.00 -1.50 -7.08
CA GLN A 86 -7.92 -2.29 -6.51
C GLN A 86 -8.19 -2.62 -5.04
N PHE A 87 -8.67 -1.65 -4.27
CA PHE A 87 -9.06 -1.87 -2.87
C PHE A 87 -10.08 -3.00 -2.76
N HIS A 88 -11.13 -2.97 -3.58
CA HIS A 88 -12.18 -3.98 -3.54
C HIS A 88 -11.67 -5.37 -3.92
N ARG A 89 -10.70 -5.45 -4.83
CA ARG A 89 -10.06 -6.73 -5.15
C ARG A 89 -9.22 -7.28 -4.01
N LEU A 90 -8.56 -6.39 -3.26
CA LEU A 90 -7.76 -6.79 -2.10
C LEU A 90 -8.64 -7.17 -0.92
N ASP A 91 -9.79 -6.54 -0.78
CA ASP A 91 -10.76 -6.82 0.29
C ASP A 91 -11.53 -8.09 -0.03
N ARG A 92 -10.84 -9.23 0.03
CA ARG A 92 -11.40 -10.53 -0.36
C ARG A 92 -12.54 -10.99 0.53
N HIS A 93 -12.56 -10.52 1.77
CA HIS A 93 -13.57 -10.89 2.76
C HIS A 93 -14.76 -9.92 2.77
N HIS A 94 -14.70 -8.85 1.98
CA HIS A 94 -15.75 -7.83 1.87
C HIS A 94 -16.12 -7.20 3.20
N HIS A 95 -15.11 -6.92 4.04
CA HIS A 95 -15.29 -6.26 5.34
C HIS A 95 -15.35 -4.73 5.22
N GLY A 96 -14.99 -4.17 4.08
CA GLY A 96 -14.89 -2.73 3.90
C GLY A 96 -13.57 -2.13 4.39
N TYR A 97 -12.61 -2.97 4.77
CA TYR A 97 -11.28 -2.55 5.18
C TYR A 97 -10.27 -3.63 4.83
N LEU A 98 -8.99 -3.26 4.79
CA LEU A 98 -7.90 -4.21 4.57
C LEU A 98 -7.13 -4.43 5.87
N ASN A 99 -6.80 -5.69 6.15
CA ASN A 99 -5.83 -6.03 7.19
C ASN A 99 -4.43 -6.09 6.57
N ALA A 100 -3.42 -6.33 7.40
CA ALA A 100 -2.03 -6.37 6.92
C ALA A 100 -1.81 -7.45 5.85
N ARG A 101 -2.46 -8.59 6.00
CA ARG A 101 -2.34 -9.70 5.05
C ARG A 101 -2.95 -9.36 3.70
N GLU A 102 -4.14 -8.77 3.69
CA GLU A 102 -4.83 -8.36 2.47
C GLU A 102 -4.08 -7.24 1.75
N LEU A 103 -3.58 -6.27 2.52
CA LEU A 103 -2.86 -5.13 1.99
C LEU A 103 -1.57 -5.53 1.27
N THR A 104 -0.89 -6.55 1.75
CA THR A 104 0.38 -7.03 1.19
C THR A 104 0.22 -8.21 0.24
N ALA A 105 -1.01 -8.69 0.02
CA ALA A 105 -1.28 -9.78 -0.90
C ALA A 105 -1.19 -9.30 -2.36
N PRO A 106 -0.76 -10.15 -3.30
CA PRO A 106 -0.84 -9.79 -4.71
C PRO A 106 -2.30 -9.65 -5.13
N PRO A 107 -2.62 -8.63 -5.94
CA PRO A 107 -3.97 -8.48 -6.49
C PRO A 107 -4.24 -9.65 -7.43
N GLY A 108 -5.26 -10.43 -7.12
CA GLY A 108 -5.47 -11.66 -7.84
C GLY A 108 -6.68 -11.75 -8.66
#